data_7e3d932deface276f4da0f1d82094be8
#
_entry.id   7e3d932deface276f4da0f1d82094be8
#
_cell.length_a   1.000
_cell.length_b   1.000
_cell.length_c   1.000
_cell.angle_alpha   90.00
_cell.angle_beta   90.00
_cell.angle_gamma   90.00
#
_symmetry.space_group_name_H-M   'P 1'
#
loop_
_entity.id
_entity.type
_entity.pdbx_description
1 polymer ?
#
loop_
_entity_poly.entity_id
_entity_poly.type
_entity_poly.pdbx_seq_one_letter_code
_entity_poly.pdbx_strand_id
1 'polypeptide(L)'
;KSYGKLDWSEVIKPVIEFSSNGFFPPDRLINAVNKEKYLFSIYPDSIYKSIKTNPKKKFFNNDYTKTLEIISENMQSFYEGRIAQDIVSVVNESNNPGFLNLDDLKLYIPERKTALCRTLKNNYKICGPSLPSSGTICIIQALILYEFYEEKLKNNVNELLEILNFVYSIRDDQ
;
A
#
# COMPACT_ATOMS: atom_id res chain seq x y z
N LYS A 1 17.24 -7.60 0.52
CA LYS A 1 18.47 -8.42 0.56
C LYS A 1 18.70 -9.22 -0.73
N SER A 2 17.69 -9.86 -1.30
CA SER A 2 17.88 -10.82 -2.42
C SER A 2 18.32 -10.17 -3.73
N TYR A 3 18.07 -8.90 -3.95
CA TYR A 3 18.32 -8.22 -5.22
C TYR A 3 19.13 -6.92 -5.08
N GLY A 4 19.25 -6.39 -3.86
CA GLY A 4 20.00 -5.16 -3.59
C GLY A 4 21.51 -5.41 -3.48
N LYS A 5 22.30 -4.40 -3.87
CA LYS A 5 23.78 -4.42 -3.74
C LYS A 5 24.26 -3.61 -2.53
N LEU A 6 23.42 -2.67 -2.05
CA LEU A 6 23.73 -1.86 -0.88
C LEU A 6 23.31 -2.58 0.40
N ASP A 7 23.98 -2.29 1.48
CA ASP A 7 23.57 -2.73 2.81
C ASP A 7 22.22 -2.12 3.20
N TRP A 8 21.47 -2.86 4.00
CA TRP A 8 20.13 -2.44 4.41
C TRP A 8 20.13 -1.11 5.15
N SER A 9 21.10 -0.90 6.05
CA SER A 9 21.27 0.36 6.78
C SER A 9 21.53 1.54 5.87
N GLU A 10 22.29 1.35 4.78
CA GLU A 10 22.52 2.40 3.79
C GLU A 10 21.25 2.77 3.01
N VAL A 11 20.41 1.77 2.70
CA VAL A 11 19.15 2.00 1.99
C VAL A 11 18.15 2.77 2.86
N ILE A 12 18.11 2.48 4.16
CA ILE A 12 17.14 3.10 5.07
C ILE A 12 17.60 4.46 5.63
N LYS A 13 18.91 4.71 5.68
CA LYS A 13 19.49 5.94 6.23
C LYS A 13 18.85 7.23 5.71
N PRO A 14 18.64 7.42 4.40
CA PRO A 14 18.00 8.65 3.90
C PRO A 14 16.58 8.87 4.43
N VAL A 15 15.85 7.79 4.69
CA VAL A 15 14.48 7.86 5.23
C VAL A 15 14.50 8.26 6.71
N ILE A 16 15.47 7.76 7.48
CA ILE A 16 15.70 8.16 8.87
C ILE A 16 16.07 9.65 8.93
N GLU A 17 17.01 10.09 8.11
CA GLU A 17 17.42 11.50 8.01
C GLU A 17 16.24 12.40 7.63
N PHE A 18 15.42 11.99 6.66
CA PHE A 18 14.24 12.74 6.25
C PHE A 18 13.20 12.83 7.37
N SER A 19 12.96 11.75 8.08
CA SER A 19 12.01 11.70 9.20
C SER A 19 12.47 12.52 10.40
N SER A 20 13.75 12.44 10.77
CA SER A 20 14.34 13.16 11.91
C SER A 20 14.45 14.67 11.64
N ASN A 21 14.81 15.07 10.42
CA ASN A 21 14.92 16.48 10.04
C ASN A 21 13.57 17.16 9.82
N GLY A 22 12.49 16.39 9.75
CA GLY A 22 11.15 16.85 9.42
C GLY A 22 11.05 17.40 8.00
N PHE A 23 9.84 17.52 7.51
CA PHE A 23 9.56 18.00 6.15
C PHE A 23 8.39 18.99 6.14
N PHE A 24 8.34 19.84 5.13
CA PHE A 24 7.17 20.69 4.89
C PHE A 24 6.08 19.86 4.25
N PRO A 25 4.88 19.78 4.86
CA PRO A 25 3.78 19.00 4.31
C PRO A 25 3.40 19.49 2.91
N PRO A 26 3.36 18.62 1.90
CA PRO A 26 2.90 19.00 0.58
C PRO A 26 1.38 19.25 0.58
N ASP A 27 0.88 20.04 -0.38
CA ASP A 27 -0.53 20.43 -0.50
C ASP A 27 -1.47 19.21 -0.49
N ARG A 28 -1.06 18.11 -1.10
CA ARG A 28 -1.84 16.85 -1.09
C ARG A 28 -2.07 16.34 0.33
N LEU A 29 -1.05 16.35 1.18
CA LEU A 29 -1.16 15.92 2.57
C LEU A 29 -2.00 16.90 3.38
N ILE A 30 -1.77 18.20 3.21
CA ILE A 30 -2.57 19.26 3.87
C ILE A 30 -4.05 19.11 3.52
N ASN A 31 -4.37 18.92 2.25
CA ASN A 31 -5.74 18.71 1.77
C ASN A 31 -6.37 17.43 2.32
N ALA A 32 -5.62 16.33 2.40
CA ALA A 32 -6.09 15.09 2.98
C ALA A 32 -6.41 15.25 4.47
N VAL A 33 -5.50 15.85 5.24
CA VAL A 33 -5.70 16.14 6.68
C VAL A 33 -6.89 17.06 6.92
N ASN A 34 -7.11 18.07 6.07
CA ASN A 34 -8.25 19.00 6.21
C ASN A 34 -9.59 18.34 5.91
N LYS A 35 -9.65 17.38 5.01
CA LYS A 35 -10.86 16.62 4.67
C LYS A 35 -11.19 15.55 5.70
N GLU A 36 -10.17 15.06 6.41
CA GLU A 36 -10.31 13.97 7.37
C GLU A 36 -10.90 14.46 8.68
N LYS A 37 -12.19 14.21 8.85
CA LYS A 37 -12.93 14.57 10.08
C LYS A 37 -13.10 13.38 11.02
N TYR A 38 -13.29 12.18 10.47
CA TYR A 38 -13.56 10.98 11.21
C TYR A 38 -12.34 10.53 12.03
N LEU A 39 -11.16 10.51 11.40
CA LEU A 39 -9.92 10.14 12.08
C LEU A 39 -9.67 11.01 13.33
N PHE A 40 -9.87 12.33 13.22
CA PHE A 40 -9.66 13.25 14.34
C PHE A 40 -10.75 13.20 15.41
N SER A 41 -11.91 12.62 15.13
CA SER A 41 -12.94 12.36 16.13
C SER A 41 -12.60 11.13 16.99
N ILE A 42 -11.96 10.11 16.38
CA ILE A 42 -11.54 8.90 17.08
C ILE A 42 -10.18 9.09 17.78
N TYR A 43 -9.25 9.78 17.11
CA TYR A 43 -7.89 10.03 17.60
C TYR A 43 -7.64 11.54 17.75
N PRO A 44 -8.19 12.17 18.80
CA PRO A 44 -8.08 13.62 18.98
C PRO A 44 -6.63 14.09 19.17
N ASP A 45 -5.73 13.21 19.64
CA ASP A 45 -4.31 13.48 19.87
C ASP A 45 -3.41 13.08 18.70
N SER A 46 -4.00 12.80 17.53
CA SER A 46 -3.24 12.45 16.33
C SER A 46 -2.20 13.54 16.00
N ILE A 47 -0.95 13.10 15.78
CA ILE A 47 0.18 13.99 15.39
C ILE A 47 -0.13 14.82 14.13
N TYR A 48 -0.96 14.30 13.21
CA TYR A 48 -1.38 14.99 11.99
C TYR A 48 -2.21 16.25 12.26
N LYS A 49 -2.74 16.44 13.48
CA LYS A 49 -3.44 17.65 13.89
C LYS A 49 -2.53 18.88 13.80
N SER A 50 -1.24 18.71 13.99
CA SER A 50 -0.24 19.76 13.85
C SER A 50 -0.16 20.32 12.42
N ILE A 51 -0.38 19.49 11.40
CA ILE A 51 -0.44 19.91 10.00
C ILE A 51 -1.68 20.78 9.77
N LYS A 52 -2.83 20.41 10.35
CA LYS A 52 -4.05 21.17 10.25
C LYS A 52 -3.95 22.55 10.86
N THR A 53 -3.28 22.64 12.03
CA THR A 53 -3.13 23.92 12.75
C THR A 53 -2.02 24.80 12.21
N ASN A 54 -0.96 24.21 11.67
CA ASN A 54 0.23 24.93 11.19
C ASN A 54 0.78 24.32 9.88
N PRO A 55 0.06 24.40 8.75
CA PRO A 55 0.45 23.73 7.51
C PRO A 55 1.77 24.22 6.90
N LYS A 56 2.23 25.41 7.29
CA LYS A 56 3.51 26.00 6.83
C LYS A 56 4.72 25.65 7.70
N LYS A 57 4.53 24.90 8.79
CA LYS A 57 5.63 24.43 9.64
C LYS A 57 6.08 23.03 9.22
N LYS A 58 7.34 22.74 9.49
CA LYS A 58 7.85 21.37 9.34
C LYS A 58 7.07 20.42 10.23
N PHE A 59 6.73 19.28 9.66
CA PHE A 59 6.13 18.15 10.36
C PHE A 59 7.21 17.17 10.76
N PHE A 60 7.16 16.70 11.99
CA PHE A 60 8.07 15.72 12.57
C PHE A 60 7.29 14.53 13.10
N ASN A 61 7.87 13.34 12.96
CA ASN A 61 7.36 12.12 13.57
C ASN A 61 8.52 11.35 14.22
N ASN A 62 8.88 11.78 15.42
CA ASN A 62 10.02 11.23 16.16
C ASN A 62 9.86 9.74 16.51
N ASP A 63 8.62 9.29 16.76
CA ASP A 63 8.38 7.89 17.09
C ASP A 63 8.52 7.00 15.85
N TYR A 64 8.10 7.50 14.68
CA TYR A 64 8.37 6.82 13.42
C TYR A 64 9.88 6.76 13.11
N THR A 65 10.63 7.83 13.41
CA THR A 65 12.08 7.85 13.27
C THR A 65 12.74 6.74 14.12
N LYS A 66 12.36 6.62 15.39
CA LYS A 66 12.87 5.54 16.28
C LYS A 66 12.51 4.15 15.75
N THR A 67 11.29 3.98 15.22
CA THR A 67 10.88 2.72 14.60
C THR A 67 11.75 2.36 13.40
N LEU A 68 12.07 3.35 12.56
CA LEU A 68 12.96 3.16 11.41
C LEU A 68 14.40 2.84 11.83
N GLU A 69 14.91 3.45 12.90
CA GLU A 69 16.22 3.16 13.47
C GLU A 69 16.29 1.69 13.91
N ILE A 70 15.32 1.22 14.67
CA ILE A 70 15.23 -0.19 15.11
C ILE A 70 15.19 -1.15 13.90
N ILE A 71 14.40 -0.85 12.88
CA ILE A 71 14.30 -1.66 11.67
C ILE A 71 15.61 -1.60 10.85
N SER A 72 16.31 -0.47 10.88
CA SER A 72 17.61 -0.31 10.21
C SER A 72 18.68 -1.22 10.81
N GLU A 73 18.70 -1.35 12.12
CA GLU A 73 19.62 -2.23 12.84
C GLU A 73 19.27 -3.71 12.60
N ASN A 74 18.00 -4.05 12.69
CA ASN A 74 17.51 -5.40 12.48
C ASN A 74 16.11 -5.41 11.88
N MET A 75 15.99 -5.79 10.59
CA MET A 75 14.69 -5.91 9.89
C MET A 75 13.71 -6.87 10.58
N GLN A 76 14.23 -7.89 11.27
CA GLN A 76 13.40 -8.88 11.96
C GLN A 76 12.67 -8.27 13.16
N SER A 77 13.13 -7.13 13.68
CA SER A 77 12.50 -6.40 14.78
C SER A 77 11.05 -5.97 14.48
N PHE A 78 10.67 -5.89 13.20
CA PHE A 78 9.29 -5.62 12.80
C PHE A 78 8.36 -6.80 13.10
N TYR A 79 8.86 -8.02 12.94
CA TYR A 79 8.09 -9.27 13.09
C TYR A 79 8.24 -9.89 14.48
N GLU A 80 9.34 -9.58 15.17
CA GLU A 80 9.67 -10.10 16.48
C GLU A 80 10.15 -8.95 17.39
N GLY A 81 9.88 -9.04 18.69
CA GLY A 81 10.30 -8.03 19.66
C GLY A 81 9.28 -6.91 19.86
N ARG A 82 9.79 -5.71 20.25
CA ARG A 82 8.93 -4.61 20.74
C ARG A 82 7.93 -4.11 19.70
N ILE A 83 8.37 -3.92 18.44
CA ILE A 83 7.47 -3.40 17.39
C ILE A 83 6.29 -4.35 17.17
N ALA A 84 6.56 -5.66 17.09
CA ALA A 84 5.52 -6.67 16.98
C ALA A 84 4.55 -6.65 18.18
N GLN A 85 5.10 -6.52 19.39
CA GLN A 85 4.29 -6.41 20.63
C GLN A 85 3.40 -5.17 20.61
N ASP A 86 3.94 -4.02 20.23
CA ASP A 86 3.18 -2.76 20.14
C ASP A 86 2.05 -2.87 19.10
N ILE A 87 2.29 -3.51 17.94
CA ILE A 87 1.27 -3.76 16.91
C ILE A 87 0.15 -4.64 17.46
N VAL A 88 0.50 -5.76 18.08
CA VAL A 88 -0.48 -6.72 18.64
C VAL A 88 -1.28 -6.07 19.77
N SER A 89 -0.63 -5.33 20.66
CA SER A 89 -1.30 -4.60 21.75
C SER A 89 -2.33 -3.61 21.22
N VAL A 90 -1.95 -2.74 20.28
CA VAL A 90 -2.87 -1.76 19.67
C VAL A 90 -4.08 -2.43 19.01
N VAL A 91 -3.88 -3.56 18.34
CA VAL A 91 -4.98 -4.30 17.69
C VAL A 91 -5.93 -4.91 18.73
N ASN A 92 -5.38 -5.49 19.80
CA ASN A 92 -6.17 -6.23 20.79
C ASN A 92 -6.80 -5.32 21.87
N GLU A 93 -6.20 -4.18 22.16
CA GLU A 93 -6.65 -3.24 23.19
C GLU A 93 -7.58 -2.14 22.61
N SER A 94 -7.89 -2.18 21.32
CA SER A 94 -8.82 -1.22 20.70
C SER A 94 -10.26 -1.44 21.14
N ASN A 95 -11.11 -0.41 20.97
CA ASN A 95 -12.55 -0.52 21.23
C ASN A 95 -13.26 -1.57 20.35
N ASN A 96 -12.64 -1.95 19.23
CA ASN A 96 -13.07 -3.04 18.38
C ASN A 96 -11.86 -3.97 18.17
N PRO A 97 -11.58 -4.88 19.12
CA PRO A 97 -10.37 -5.67 19.12
C PRO A 97 -10.32 -6.64 17.94
N GLY A 98 -9.13 -6.79 17.38
CA GLY A 98 -8.83 -7.81 16.37
C GLY A 98 -8.31 -9.10 17.02
N PHE A 99 -7.90 -10.05 16.16
CA PHE A 99 -7.40 -11.37 16.57
C PHE A 99 -5.92 -11.58 16.27
N LEU A 100 -5.20 -10.50 15.92
CA LEU A 100 -3.77 -10.59 15.60
C LEU A 100 -2.98 -11.02 16.86
N ASN A 101 -2.07 -11.97 16.68
CA ASN A 101 -1.15 -12.43 17.71
C ASN A 101 0.30 -12.37 17.24
N LEU A 102 1.24 -12.58 18.17
CA LEU A 102 2.68 -12.50 17.85
C LEU A 102 3.13 -13.60 16.89
N ASP A 103 2.52 -14.77 16.92
CA ASP A 103 2.87 -15.86 16.02
C ASP A 103 2.46 -15.55 14.59
N ASP A 104 1.36 -14.82 14.37
CA ASP A 104 0.95 -14.36 13.03
C ASP A 104 2.01 -13.49 12.38
N LEU A 105 2.66 -12.63 13.15
CA LEU A 105 3.76 -11.79 12.66
C LEU A 105 5.04 -12.61 12.49
N LYS A 106 5.40 -13.40 13.49
CA LYS A 106 6.63 -14.19 13.50
C LYS A 106 6.69 -15.24 12.40
N LEU A 107 5.56 -15.89 12.10
CA LEU A 107 5.44 -16.93 11.10
C LEU A 107 5.21 -16.37 9.69
N TYR A 108 5.09 -15.05 9.53
CA TYR A 108 4.89 -14.44 8.22
C TYR A 108 6.10 -14.65 7.32
N ILE A 109 5.89 -15.33 6.21
CA ILE A 109 6.90 -15.57 5.17
C ILE A 109 6.41 -14.97 3.85
N PRO A 110 7.16 -14.03 3.25
CA PRO A 110 6.83 -13.51 1.94
C PRO A 110 6.87 -14.61 0.87
N GLU A 111 5.75 -14.78 0.16
CA GLU A 111 5.65 -15.77 -0.90
C GLU A 111 6.14 -15.21 -2.24
N ARG A 112 6.89 -16.01 -2.98
CA ARG A 112 7.22 -15.75 -4.37
C ARG A 112 6.17 -16.42 -5.26
N LYS A 113 5.44 -15.62 -6.01
CA LYS A 113 4.42 -16.13 -6.95
C LYS A 113 4.87 -15.88 -8.38
N THR A 114 4.54 -16.82 -9.25
CA THR A 114 4.73 -16.65 -10.70
C THR A 114 3.78 -15.58 -11.21
N ALA A 115 4.28 -14.69 -12.07
CA ALA A 115 3.44 -13.69 -12.71
C ALA A 115 2.37 -14.35 -13.58
N LEU A 116 1.15 -13.81 -13.52
CA LEU A 116 0.08 -14.18 -14.43
C LEU A 116 0.34 -13.50 -15.78
N CYS A 117 0.45 -14.29 -16.85
CA CYS A 117 0.74 -13.78 -18.17
C CYS A 117 -0.30 -14.24 -19.20
N ARG A 118 -0.59 -13.38 -20.17
CA ARG A 118 -1.42 -13.70 -21.35
C ARG A 118 -0.78 -13.10 -22.60
N THR A 119 -0.71 -13.88 -23.67
CA THR A 119 -0.35 -13.38 -25.00
C THR A 119 -1.62 -13.01 -25.76
N LEU A 120 -1.66 -11.79 -26.30
CA LEU A 120 -2.73 -11.23 -27.11
C LEU A 120 -2.57 -11.61 -28.60
N LYS A 121 -3.61 -11.39 -29.40
CA LYS A 121 -3.62 -11.71 -30.85
C LYS A 121 -2.48 -11.02 -31.62
N ASN A 122 -2.09 -9.80 -31.22
CA ASN A 122 -1.00 -9.03 -31.80
C ASN A 122 0.40 -9.45 -31.30
N ASN A 123 0.52 -10.60 -30.64
CA ASN A 123 1.74 -11.14 -30.03
C ASN A 123 2.30 -10.33 -28.85
N TYR A 124 1.61 -9.32 -28.33
CA TYR A 124 2.01 -8.68 -27.08
C TYR A 124 1.74 -9.62 -25.90
N LYS A 125 2.75 -9.79 -25.07
CA LYS A 125 2.63 -10.55 -23.83
C LYS A 125 2.45 -9.57 -22.66
N ILE A 126 1.31 -9.67 -21.97
CA ILE A 126 1.00 -8.89 -20.79
C ILE A 126 1.19 -9.76 -19.56
N CYS A 127 1.95 -9.27 -18.58
CA CYS A 127 2.22 -9.96 -17.32
C CYS A 127 2.00 -9.01 -16.15
N GLY A 128 1.52 -9.55 -15.04
CA GLY A 128 1.38 -8.80 -13.80
C GLY A 128 1.24 -9.72 -12.60
N PRO A 129 1.06 -9.16 -11.38
CA PRO A 129 0.90 -9.94 -10.17
C PRO A 129 -0.27 -10.91 -10.26
N SER A 130 -0.07 -12.14 -9.75
CA SER A 130 -1.13 -13.12 -9.56
C SER A 130 -1.92 -12.80 -8.27
N LEU A 131 -2.93 -13.63 -7.96
CA LEU A 131 -3.71 -13.49 -6.72
C LEU A 131 -2.81 -13.38 -5.48
N PRO A 132 -3.19 -12.53 -4.52
CA PRO A 132 -4.50 -11.90 -4.33
C PRO A 132 -4.73 -10.58 -5.09
N SER A 133 -3.83 -10.16 -5.97
CA SER A 133 -4.05 -8.96 -6.78
C SER A 133 -5.04 -9.21 -7.91
N SER A 134 -6.19 -8.56 -7.88
CA SER A 134 -7.21 -8.64 -8.94
C SER A 134 -6.87 -7.82 -10.20
N GLY A 135 -5.96 -6.84 -10.09
CA GLY A 135 -5.68 -5.90 -11.16
C GLY A 135 -5.25 -6.55 -12.47
N THR A 136 -4.31 -7.49 -12.41
CA THR A 136 -3.84 -8.23 -13.61
C THR A 136 -4.96 -9.04 -14.25
N ILE A 137 -5.80 -9.69 -13.45
CA ILE A 137 -6.93 -10.49 -13.93
C ILE A 137 -7.90 -9.58 -14.66
N CYS A 138 -8.30 -8.46 -14.06
CA CYS A 138 -9.21 -7.48 -14.67
C CYS A 138 -8.66 -6.93 -15.99
N ILE A 139 -7.37 -6.58 -16.04
CA ILE A 139 -6.73 -6.09 -17.27
C ILE A 139 -6.75 -7.16 -18.36
N ILE A 140 -6.37 -8.40 -18.03
CA ILE A 140 -6.36 -9.51 -19.00
C ILE A 140 -7.78 -9.81 -19.49
N GLN A 141 -8.78 -9.85 -18.62
CA GLN A 141 -10.18 -10.05 -18.99
C GLN A 141 -10.68 -8.93 -19.92
N ALA A 142 -10.42 -7.68 -19.56
CA ALA A 142 -10.83 -6.54 -20.39
C ALA A 142 -10.20 -6.60 -21.78
N LEU A 143 -8.91 -6.95 -21.89
CA LEU A 143 -8.22 -7.06 -23.16
C LEU A 143 -8.70 -8.25 -24.00
N ILE A 144 -9.03 -9.38 -23.39
CA ILE A 144 -9.62 -10.52 -24.10
C ILE A 144 -10.98 -10.13 -24.67
N LEU A 145 -11.83 -9.47 -23.89
CA LEU A 145 -13.13 -9.00 -24.35
C LEU A 145 -12.97 -7.94 -25.46
N TYR A 146 -12.03 -7.02 -25.30
CA TYR A 146 -11.70 -6.04 -26.34
C TYR A 146 -11.30 -6.74 -27.65
N GLU A 147 -10.39 -7.71 -27.63
CA GLU A 147 -9.96 -8.48 -28.81
C GLU A 147 -11.12 -9.28 -29.43
N PHE A 148 -12.04 -9.76 -28.62
CA PHE A 148 -13.22 -10.51 -29.10
C PHE A 148 -14.21 -9.62 -29.85
N TYR A 149 -14.39 -8.38 -29.36
CA TYR A 149 -15.32 -7.42 -29.95
C TYR A 149 -14.65 -6.37 -30.84
N GLU A 150 -13.36 -6.49 -31.15
CA GLU A 150 -12.57 -5.48 -31.87
C GLU A 150 -13.22 -4.98 -33.17
N GLU A 151 -13.80 -5.88 -33.98
CA GLU A 151 -14.50 -5.52 -35.22
C GLU A 151 -15.77 -4.67 -34.97
N LYS A 152 -16.42 -4.85 -33.84
CA LYS A 152 -17.63 -4.11 -33.47
C LYS A 152 -17.30 -2.79 -32.77
N LEU A 153 -16.22 -2.77 -31.98
CA LEU A 153 -15.83 -1.63 -31.16
C LEU A 153 -15.38 -0.40 -31.96
N LYS A 154 -14.79 -0.55 -33.15
CA LYS A 154 -14.35 0.51 -34.08
C LYS A 154 -13.94 1.83 -33.37
N ASN A 155 -13.12 1.75 -32.33
CA ASN A 155 -12.69 2.88 -31.50
C ASN A 155 -13.81 3.59 -30.71
N ASN A 156 -14.88 2.91 -30.39
CA ASN A 156 -15.96 3.46 -29.57
C ASN A 156 -15.57 3.38 -28.07
N VAL A 157 -15.28 4.54 -27.47
CA VAL A 157 -14.87 4.64 -26.05
C VAL A 157 -15.98 4.16 -25.12
N ASN A 158 -17.25 4.32 -25.47
CA ASN A 158 -18.36 3.89 -24.61
C ASN A 158 -18.40 2.36 -24.46
N GLU A 159 -18.14 1.63 -25.53
CA GLU A 159 -18.08 0.16 -25.47
C GLU A 159 -16.87 -0.34 -24.68
N LEU A 160 -15.75 0.36 -24.73
CA LEU A 160 -14.61 0.08 -23.83
C LEU A 160 -14.99 0.28 -22.36
N LEU A 161 -15.74 1.34 -22.04
CA LEU A 161 -16.25 1.59 -20.71
C LEU A 161 -17.22 0.50 -20.24
N GLU A 162 -18.08 -0.02 -21.13
CA GLU A 162 -18.97 -1.14 -20.82
C GLU A 162 -18.18 -2.42 -20.50
N ILE A 163 -17.15 -2.74 -21.27
CA ILE A 163 -16.25 -3.86 -20.98
C ILE A 163 -15.60 -3.70 -19.60
N LEU A 164 -15.07 -2.51 -19.30
CA LEU A 164 -14.45 -2.24 -18.00
C LEU A 164 -15.48 -2.37 -16.86
N ASN A 165 -16.65 -1.79 -17.00
CA ASN A 165 -17.72 -1.91 -16.01
C ASN A 165 -18.12 -3.37 -15.77
N PHE A 166 -18.24 -4.17 -16.83
CA PHE A 166 -18.54 -5.59 -16.72
C PHE A 166 -17.45 -6.35 -15.97
N VAL A 167 -16.18 -6.15 -16.31
CA VAL A 167 -15.05 -6.80 -15.64
C VAL A 167 -14.97 -6.42 -14.17
N TYR A 168 -15.21 -5.15 -13.82
CA TYR A 168 -15.19 -4.69 -12.43
C TYR A 168 -16.40 -5.18 -11.64
N SER A 169 -17.59 -5.32 -12.25
CA SER A 169 -18.75 -5.90 -11.56
C SER A 169 -18.49 -7.36 -11.17
N ILE A 170 -17.89 -8.17 -12.05
CA ILE A 170 -17.52 -9.56 -11.72
C ILE A 170 -16.53 -9.59 -10.53
N ARG A 171 -15.61 -8.65 -10.45
CA ARG A 171 -14.66 -8.56 -9.33
C ARG A 171 -15.37 -8.26 -8.02
N ASP A 172 -16.33 -7.37 -8.03
CA ASP A 172 -17.01 -6.89 -6.82
C ASP A 172 -18.02 -7.92 -6.28
N ASP A 173 -18.42 -8.89 -7.09
CA ASP A 173 -19.29 -10.03 -6.72
C ASP A 173 -18.52 -11.23 -6.11
N GLN A 174 -17.19 -11.16 -6.02
CA GLN A 174 -16.31 -12.19 -5.43
C GLN A 174 -15.83 -11.82 -4.03
#